data_f4abe8626ae5139f29b9e47c68d90a17
#
_entry.id   f4abe8626ae5139f29b9e47c68d90a17
#
_cell.length_a   1.000
_cell.length_b   1.000
_cell.length_c   1.000
_cell.angle_alpha   90.00
_cell.angle_beta   90.00
_cell.angle_gamma   90.00
#
_symmetry.space_group_name_H-M   'P 1'
#
loop_
_entity.id
_entity.type
_entity.pdbx_description
1 polymer ?
#
loop_
_entity_poly.entity_id
_entity_poly.type
_entity_poly.pdbx_seq_one_letter_code
_entity_poly.pdbx_strand_id
1 'polypeptide(L)'
;MSPTIAVLALQGAFIEHEQRLQSLGCTIIELRQAADLARPFDGLVLPGGESTVQAKLLHDLGMFEPLRQRIAEGLPTLGTCAGLILLADHFRTLPVTVRRNAYGRQLGSFHAEGRWEEGAKGTEEAAGATCVADAKDYSSNSATLASEPVPLTFIRAPRIEATGPGVEPLVTLNDAPVAVRHRNQIAAAFHPELDDDNRLYEALLAPLKRAY
;
A
#
# COMPACT_ATOMS: atom_id res chain seq x y z
N MET A 1 -2.99 6.43 -23.94
CA MET A 1 -1.56 6.66 -23.62
C MET A 1 -1.16 5.72 -22.48
N SER A 2 0.09 5.28 -22.42
CA SER A 2 0.57 4.48 -21.27
C SER A 2 0.69 5.38 -20.05
N PRO A 3 0.19 4.99 -18.86
CA PRO A 3 0.33 5.79 -17.67
C PRO A 3 1.80 5.88 -17.24
N THR A 4 2.20 7.04 -16.75
CA THR A 4 3.55 7.28 -16.22
C THR A 4 3.52 7.19 -14.70
N ILE A 5 4.26 6.24 -14.13
CA ILE A 5 4.29 6.01 -12.69
C ILE A 5 5.67 6.40 -12.15
N ALA A 6 5.67 7.27 -11.16
CA ALA A 6 6.86 7.59 -10.40
C ALA A 6 7.12 6.54 -9.33
N VAL A 7 8.37 6.10 -9.18
CA VAL A 7 8.80 5.18 -8.13
C VAL A 7 9.85 5.87 -7.27
N LEU A 8 9.63 5.91 -5.96
CA LEU A 8 10.60 6.49 -5.01
C LEU A 8 11.83 5.60 -4.94
N ALA A 9 12.93 6.00 -5.59
CA ALA A 9 14.16 5.22 -5.78
C ALA A 9 15.30 5.71 -4.87
N LEU A 10 14.99 6.05 -3.60
CA LEU A 10 15.98 6.49 -2.62
C LEU A 10 16.58 5.33 -1.84
N GLN A 11 15.75 4.35 -1.45
CA GLN A 11 16.16 3.20 -0.66
C GLN A 11 15.05 2.14 -0.68
N GLY A 12 15.41 0.86 -0.75
CA GLY A 12 14.47 -0.27 -0.66
C GLY A 12 14.22 -0.98 -2.00
N ALA A 13 13.13 -1.73 -2.09
CA ALA A 13 12.78 -2.65 -3.19
C ALA A 13 12.08 -1.91 -4.34
N PHE A 14 12.69 -0.86 -4.91
CA PHE A 14 12.07 -0.07 -5.97
C PHE A 14 12.18 -0.73 -7.36
N ILE A 15 13.24 -1.48 -7.64
CA ILE A 15 13.47 -2.14 -8.94
C ILE A 15 12.39 -3.19 -9.22
N GLU A 16 12.00 -3.97 -8.24
CA GLU A 16 10.96 -4.99 -8.34
C GLU A 16 9.61 -4.35 -8.70
N HIS A 17 9.27 -3.21 -8.08
CA HIS A 17 8.08 -2.44 -8.44
C HIS A 17 8.14 -1.91 -9.88
N GLU A 18 9.30 -1.42 -10.33
CA GLU A 18 9.49 -0.93 -11.69
C GLU A 18 9.26 -2.04 -12.72
N GLN A 19 9.86 -3.21 -12.49
CA GLN A 19 9.70 -4.37 -13.37
C GLN A 19 8.23 -4.79 -13.46
N ARG A 20 7.52 -4.83 -12.33
CA ARG A 20 6.11 -5.18 -12.29
C ARG A 20 5.25 -4.16 -13.06
N LEU A 21 5.44 -2.87 -12.83
CA LEU A 21 4.70 -1.82 -13.53
C LEU A 21 5.03 -1.78 -15.03
N GLN A 22 6.28 -2.01 -15.42
CA GLN A 22 6.66 -2.10 -16.84
C GLN A 22 5.96 -3.29 -17.52
N SER A 23 5.83 -4.45 -16.86
CA SER A 23 5.09 -5.59 -17.39
C SER A 23 3.59 -5.29 -17.59
N LEU A 24 3.04 -4.33 -16.82
CA LEU A 24 1.68 -3.82 -16.96
C LEU A 24 1.54 -2.68 -17.98
N GLY A 25 2.60 -2.37 -18.72
CA GLY A 25 2.61 -1.37 -19.79
C GLY A 25 2.78 0.08 -19.31
N CYS A 26 3.26 0.31 -18.08
CA CYS A 26 3.52 1.65 -17.56
C CYS A 26 4.88 2.18 -18.00
N THR A 27 4.97 3.50 -18.18
CA THR A 27 6.24 4.23 -18.24
C THR A 27 6.70 4.54 -16.82
N ILE A 28 8.00 4.39 -16.51
CA ILE A 28 8.55 4.59 -15.17
C ILE A 28 9.41 5.85 -15.10
N ILE A 29 9.24 6.57 -13.98
CA ILE A 29 10.12 7.67 -13.57
C ILE A 29 10.66 7.33 -12.19
N GLU A 30 11.97 7.19 -12.05
CA GLU A 30 12.61 7.13 -10.74
C GLU A 30 12.69 8.52 -10.11
N LEU A 31 12.31 8.62 -8.83
CA LEU A 31 12.46 9.82 -8.02
C LEU A 31 13.68 9.64 -7.10
N ARG A 32 14.78 10.29 -7.45
CA ARG A 32 16.06 10.24 -6.71
C ARG A 32 16.48 11.60 -6.14
N GLN A 33 15.92 12.68 -6.66
CA GLN A 33 16.23 14.06 -6.29
C GLN A 33 15.05 15.00 -6.57
N ALA A 34 15.05 16.19 -5.98
CA ALA A 34 13.96 17.15 -6.14
C ALA A 34 13.67 17.52 -7.61
N ALA A 35 14.71 17.59 -8.46
CA ALA A 35 14.56 17.91 -9.88
C ALA A 35 13.66 16.88 -10.63
N ASP A 36 13.62 15.63 -10.18
CA ASP A 36 12.81 14.59 -10.81
C ASP A 36 11.30 14.83 -10.64
N LEU A 37 10.91 15.59 -9.61
CA LEU A 37 9.53 16.01 -9.38
C LEU A 37 8.99 16.98 -10.45
N ALA A 38 9.85 17.61 -11.23
CA ALA A 38 9.42 18.49 -12.33
C ALA A 38 8.88 17.70 -13.54
N ARG A 39 9.18 16.41 -13.63
CA ARG A 39 8.65 15.52 -14.68
C ARG A 39 7.19 15.18 -14.38
N PRO A 40 6.28 15.20 -15.37
CA PRO A 40 4.89 14.80 -15.16
C PRO A 40 4.79 13.30 -14.91
N PHE A 41 3.96 12.90 -13.95
CA PHE A 41 3.58 11.52 -13.69
C PHE A 41 2.15 11.42 -13.15
N ASP A 42 1.52 10.29 -13.41
CA ASP A 42 0.09 10.05 -13.16
C ASP A 42 -0.15 9.32 -11.82
N GLY A 43 0.87 8.62 -11.30
CA GLY A 43 0.79 7.89 -10.04
C GLY A 43 2.15 7.74 -9.37
N LEU A 44 2.15 7.31 -8.10
CA LEU A 44 3.34 7.20 -7.27
C LEU A 44 3.40 5.84 -6.58
N VAL A 45 4.60 5.24 -6.52
CA VAL A 45 4.90 4.08 -5.67
C VAL A 45 5.94 4.44 -4.62
N LEU A 46 5.62 4.14 -3.37
CA LEU A 46 6.48 4.24 -2.19
C LEU A 46 6.87 2.82 -1.78
N PRO A 47 8.08 2.34 -2.11
CA PRO A 47 8.46 0.95 -1.92
C PRO A 47 8.74 0.60 -0.46
N GLY A 48 8.82 -0.72 -0.21
CA GLY A 48 9.36 -1.27 1.03
C GLY A 48 10.81 -0.87 1.26
N GLY A 49 11.25 -0.91 2.53
CA GLY A 49 12.60 -0.52 2.97
C GLY A 49 12.60 -0.04 4.43
N GLU A 50 13.46 0.93 4.73
CA GLU A 50 13.55 1.56 6.05
C GLU A 50 12.83 2.93 6.06
N SER A 51 11.61 2.99 6.59
CA SER A 51 10.77 4.20 6.53
C SER A 51 11.40 5.43 7.17
N THR A 52 12.17 5.27 8.24
CA THR A 52 12.88 6.40 8.90
C THR A 52 13.99 6.94 8.01
N VAL A 53 14.73 6.07 7.32
CA VAL A 53 15.77 6.47 6.37
C VAL A 53 15.15 7.14 5.15
N GLN A 54 14.08 6.55 4.60
CA GLN A 54 13.35 7.14 3.46
C GLN A 54 12.80 8.54 3.82
N ALA A 55 12.18 8.70 5.00
CA ALA A 55 11.67 9.99 5.45
C ALA A 55 12.80 11.02 5.61
N LYS A 56 13.94 10.63 6.21
CA LYS A 56 15.10 11.51 6.33
C LYS A 56 15.61 11.95 4.95
N LEU A 57 15.80 11.01 4.03
CA LEU A 57 16.27 11.32 2.67
C LEU A 57 15.28 12.23 1.93
N LEU A 58 13.98 12.01 2.07
CA LEU A 58 12.96 12.89 1.49
C LEU A 58 13.07 14.33 2.01
N HIS A 59 13.33 14.52 3.31
CA HIS A 59 13.55 15.84 3.90
C HIS A 59 14.87 16.46 3.40
N ASP A 60 15.98 15.71 3.46
CA ASP A 60 17.31 16.18 3.07
C ASP A 60 17.35 16.61 1.59
N LEU A 61 16.57 15.93 0.73
CA LEU A 61 16.49 16.21 -0.71
C LEU A 61 15.37 17.21 -1.08
N GLY A 62 14.63 17.75 -0.11
CA GLY A 62 13.54 18.71 -0.37
C GLY A 62 12.32 18.11 -1.08
N MET A 63 12.14 16.79 -1.05
CA MET A 63 11.08 16.08 -1.76
C MET A 63 9.84 15.82 -0.87
N PHE A 64 9.97 15.92 0.46
CA PHE A 64 8.95 15.53 1.41
C PHE A 64 7.65 16.31 1.23
N GLU A 65 7.67 17.62 1.38
CA GLU A 65 6.46 18.45 1.27
C GLU A 65 5.83 18.45 -0.12
N PRO A 66 6.59 18.53 -1.25
CA PRO A 66 5.98 18.41 -2.57
C PRO A 66 5.26 17.10 -2.80
N LEU A 67 5.79 15.96 -2.34
CA LEU A 67 5.12 14.67 -2.46
C LEU A 67 3.91 14.58 -1.53
N ARG A 68 4.05 15.01 -0.27
CA ARG A 68 2.93 15.04 0.69
C ARG A 68 1.74 15.82 0.14
N GLN A 69 2.00 16.99 -0.44
CA GLN A 69 0.96 17.83 -1.03
C GLN A 69 0.27 17.13 -2.20
N ARG A 70 1.02 16.58 -3.17
CA ARG A 70 0.45 15.85 -4.31
C ARG A 70 -0.40 14.67 -3.89
N ILE A 71 0.05 13.89 -2.88
CA ILE A 71 -0.69 12.77 -2.33
C ILE A 71 -2.00 13.27 -1.69
N ALA A 72 -1.95 14.33 -0.89
CA ALA A 72 -3.14 14.93 -0.27
C ALA A 72 -4.12 15.50 -1.31
N GLU A 73 -3.64 16.01 -2.43
CA GLU A 73 -4.42 16.52 -3.56
C GLU A 73 -5.02 15.39 -4.42
N GLY A 74 -4.69 14.13 -4.14
CA GLY A 74 -5.32 12.96 -4.76
C GLY A 74 -4.47 12.21 -5.77
N LEU A 75 -3.15 12.41 -5.79
CA LEU A 75 -2.26 11.61 -6.62
C LEU A 75 -2.43 10.12 -6.28
N PRO A 76 -2.80 9.26 -7.24
CA PRO A 76 -2.86 7.82 -7.05
C PRO A 76 -1.53 7.30 -6.50
N THR A 77 -1.58 6.66 -5.32
CA THR A 77 -0.35 6.28 -4.60
C THR A 77 -0.47 4.87 -4.04
N LEU A 78 0.56 4.04 -4.26
CA LEU A 78 0.73 2.73 -3.63
C LEU A 78 1.91 2.80 -2.66
N GLY A 79 1.68 2.48 -1.37
CA GLY A 79 2.74 2.32 -0.38
C GLY A 79 2.83 0.89 0.13
N THR A 80 4.00 0.24 0.03
CA THR A 80 4.22 -1.14 0.49
C THR A 80 5.16 -1.17 1.68
N CYS A 81 4.86 -1.94 2.71
CA CYS A 81 5.69 -2.12 3.91
C CYS A 81 6.14 -0.77 4.51
N ALA A 82 7.37 -0.30 4.24
CA ALA A 82 7.84 1.03 4.65
C ALA A 82 7.02 2.17 4.03
N GLY A 83 6.53 2.01 2.80
CA GLY A 83 5.64 2.97 2.13
C GLY A 83 4.31 3.16 2.85
N LEU A 84 3.72 2.10 3.42
CA LEU A 84 2.56 2.21 4.31
C LEU A 84 2.89 3.10 5.52
N ILE A 85 4.06 2.88 6.15
CA ILE A 85 4.49 3.69 7.29
C ILE A 85 4.74 5.15 6.88
N LEU A 86 5.28 5.39 5.68
CA LEU A 86 5.44 6.76 5.15
C LEU A 86 4.09 7.46 5.04
N LEU A 87 3.07 6.80 4.47
CA LEU A 87 1.74 7.38 4.30
C LEU A 87 1.04 7.66 5.65
N ALA A 88 1.14 6.73 6.59
CA ALA A 88 0.45 6.82 7.88
C ALA A 88 1.14 7.75 8.87
N ASP A 89 2.44 7.52 9.15
CA ASP A 89 3.15 8.17 10.26
C ASP A 89 3.87 9.46 9.84
N HIS A 90 4.46 9.46 8.63
CA HIS A 90 5.30 10.59 8.17
C HIS A 90 4.50 11.62 7.38
N PHE A 91 3.91 11.25 6.24
CA PHE A 91 3.07 12.13 5.44
C PHE A 91 1.73 12.44 6.11
N ARG A 92 1.21 11.52 6.91
CA ARG A 92 -0.09 11.61 7.61
C ARG A 92 -1.25 11.89 6.66
N THR A 93 -1.22 11.26 5.50
CA THR A 93 -2.26 11.34 4.47
C THR A 93 -3.19 10.15 4.50
N LEU A 94 -2.78 9.05 5.11
CA LEU A 94 -3.54 7.82 5.28
C LEU A 94 -3.95 7.66 6.76
N PRO A 95 -5.25 7.71 7.11
CA PRO A 95 -5.70 7.65 8.50
C PRO A 95 -5.75 6.20 9.02
N VAL A 96 -4.59 5.61 9.24
CA VAL A 96 -4.44 4.29 9.88
C VAL A 96 -3.40 4.36 10.99
N THR A 97 -3.56 3.51 12.01
CA THR A 97 -2.56 3.31 13.05
C THR A 97 -1.72 2.09 12.69
N VAL A 98 -0.40 2.27 12.67
CA VAL A 98 0.54 1.23 12.25
C VAL A 98 1.50 0.89 13.40
N ARG A 99 1.63 -0.40 13.70
CA ARG A 99 2.66 -0.91 14.59
C ARG A 99 3.81 -1.49 13.79
N ARG A 100 5.01 -0.94 13.97
CA ARG A 100 6.24 -1.40 13.32
C ARG A 100 6.72 -2.71 13.94
N ASN A 101 7.37 -3.56 13.14
CA ASN A 101 7.98 -4.82 13.58
C ASN A 101 7.02 -5.72 14.39
N ALA A 102 5.76 -5.81 13.94
CA ALA A 102 4.69 -6.42 14.72
C ALA A 102 4.73 -7.95 14.77
N TYR A 103 5.47 -8.60 13.88
CA TYR A 103 5.52 -10.06 13.75
C TYR A 103 6.72 -10.70 14.47
N GLY A 104 7.36 -9.98 15.40
CA GLY A 104 8.40 -10.49 16.29
C GLY A 104 9.77 -10.75 15.63
N ARG A 105 10.80 -10.96 16.47
CA ARG A 105 12.19 -11.20 16.01
C ARG A 105 12.40 -12.58 15.35
N GLN A 106 11.56 -13.56 15.65
CA GLN A 106 11.71 -14.95 15.17
C GLN A 106 11.03 -15.20 13.81
N LEU A 107 10.04 -14.39 13.42
CA LEU A 107 9.36 -14.47 12.12
C LEU A 107 9.75 -13.25 11.27
N GLY A 108 11.02 -13.17 10.90
CA GLY A 108 11.54 -12.07 10.08
C GLY A 108 10.90 -11.99 8.70
N SER A 109 10.48 -13.15 8.15
CA SER A 109 9.80 -13.28 6.86
C SER A 109 8.88 -14.49 6.88
N PHE A 110 7.70 -14.38 6.29
CA PHE A 110 6.77 -15.49 6.10
C PHE A 110 5.87 -15.25 4.88
N HIS A 111 5.32 -16.35 4.34
CA HIS A 111 4.33 -16.31 3.28
C HIS A 111 2.97 -16.73 3.85
N ALA A 112 1.91 -16.13 3.34
CA ALA A 112 0.53 -16.44 3.70
C ALA A 112 -0.38 -16.25 2.48
N GLU A 113 -1.62 -16.71 2.59
CA GLU A 113 -2.68 -16.44 1.63
C GLU A 113 -3.73 -15.56 2.30
N GLY A 114 -4.00 -14.40 1.71
CA GLY A 114 -5.04 -13.48 2.14
C GLY A 114 -6.29 -13.58 1.29
N ARG A 115 -7.34 -12.89 1.73
CA ARG A 115 -8.59 -12.75 0.99
C ARG A 115 -8.68 -11.34 0.40
N TRP A 116 -8.96 -11.25 -0.91
CA TRP A 116 -9.31 -10.00 -1.54
C TRP A 116 -10.74 -9.61 -1.19
N GLU A 117 -10.96 -8.39 -0.70
CA GLU A 117 -12.27 -7.88 -0.35
C GLU A 117 -12.89 -7.20 -1.58
N GLU A 118 -13.77 -7.93 -2.30
CA GLU A 118 -14.51 -7.35 -3.42
C GLU A 118 -15.64 -6.46 -2.93
N GLY A 119 -15.62 -5.19 -3.34
CA GLY A 119 -16.82 -4.34 -3.34
C GLY A 119 -17.19 -3.66 -2.04
N ALA A 120 -16.25 -3.07 -1.32
CA ALA A 120 -16.60 -1.97 -0.42
C ALA A 120 -17.07 -0.76 -1.25
N LYS A 121 -18.32 -0.82 -1.74
CA LYS A 121 -19.06 0.37 -2.14
C LYS A 121 -19.32 1.14 -0.86
N GLY A 122 -18.85 2.41 -0.81
CA GLY A 122 -19.04 3.28 0.33
C GLY A 122 -20.45 3.21 0.90
N THR A 123 -20.58 2.64 2.07
CA THR A 123 -21.67 2.92 2.99
C THR A 123 -21.09 3.83 4.06
N GLU A 124 -21.57 5.08 4.08
CA GLU A 124 -21.47 5.92 5.25
C GLU A 124 -22.07 5.14 6.43
N GLU A 125 -21.37 5.20 7.57
CA GLU A 125 -21.68 4.57 8.86
C GLU A 125 -21.09 3.19 9.14
N ALA A 126 -19.86 3.20 9.67
CA ALA A 126 -19.46 2.26 10.73
C ALA A 126 -18.36 2.91 11.58
N ALA A 127 -18.81 3.65 12.61
CA ALA A 127 -17.94 4.08 13.70
C ALA A 127 -17.65 2.87 14.61
N GLY A 128 -16.35 2.60 14.88
CA GLY A 128 -15.90 1.91 16.08
C GLY A 128 -15.92 0.38 16.02
N ALA A 129 -14.92 -0.24 15.39
CA ALA A 129 -14.58 -1.63 15.68
C ALA A 129 -13.19 -1.69 16.33
N THR A 130 -13.18 -1.88 17.64
CA THR A 130 -11.99 -2.21 18.42
C THR A 130 -11.73 -3.71 18.23
N CYS A 131 -10.68 -4.08 17.51
CA CYS A 131 -10.32 -5.47 17.31
C CYS A 131 -9.57 -6.00 18.53
N VAL A 132 -10.26 -6.75 19.39
CA VAL A 132 -9.65 -7.62 20.40
C VAL A 132 -9.62 -9.02 19.78
N ALA A 133 -8.44 -9.56 19.52
CA ALA A 133 -8.28 -10.88 18.96
C ALA A 133 -8.03 -11.90 20.08
N ASP A 134 -9.07 -12.67 20.41
CA ASP A 134 -8.92 -13.99 21.02
C ASP A 134 -9.30 -15.07 20.01
N ALA A 135 -8.39 -16.00 19.82
CA ALA A 135 -8.56 -17.13 18.93
C ALA A 135 -9.59 -18.12 19.49
N LYS A 136 -10.69 -18.36 18.81
CA LYS A 136 -11.47 -19.59 18.91
C LYS A 136 -12.31 -19.84 17.65
N ASP A 137 -12.25 -21.10 17.19
CA ASP A 137 -13.03 -21.75 16.16
C ASP A 137 -14.35 -21.11 15.74
N TYR A 138 -14.49 -20.85 14.45
CA TYR A 138 -15.83 -20.72 13.87
C TYR A 138 -15.90 -21.40 12.50
N SER A 139 -16.53 -22.57 12.51
CA SER A 139 -17.08 -23.21 11.32
C SER A 139 -18.46 -22.60 11.04
N SER A 140 -18.62 -21.88 9.94
CA SER A 140 -19.95 -21.65 9.36
C SER A 140 -19.84 -21.38 7.85
N ASN A 141 -20.46 -22.28 7.09
CA ASN A 141 -20.77 -22.21 5.67
C ASN A 141 -21.50 -20.92 5.29
N SER A 142 -20.86 -20.09 4.44
CA SER A 142 -21.56 -19.22 3.51
C SER A 142 -20.81 -19.31 2.19
N ALA A 143 -21.44 -19.94 1.20
CA ALA A 143 -20.91 -20.05 -0.16
C ALA A 143 -21.01 -18.68 -0.84
N THR A 144 -20.08 -17.80 -0.53
CA THR A 144 -19.74 -16.63 -1.33
C THR A 144 -18.71 -17.09 -2.36
N LEU A 145 -18.87 -16.74 -3.63
CA LEU A 145 -17.90 -17.01 -4.69
C LEU A 145 -16.51 -16.64 -4.15
N ALA A 146 -15.70 -17.64 -3.86
CA ALA A 146 -14.38 -17.47 -3.28
C ALA A 146 -13.52 -16.76 -4.32
N SER A 147 -13.20 -15.50 -4.08
CA SER A 147 -12.17 -14.81 -4.84
C SER A 147 -10.86 -15.58 -4.66
N GLU A 148 -10.08 -15.72 -5.73
CA GLU A 148 -8.78 -16.39 -5.66
C GLU A 148 -7.93 -15.80 -4.53
N PRO A 149 -7.22 -16.64 -3.75
CA PRO A 149 -6.39 -16.15 -2.64
C PRO A 149 -5.34 -15.18 -3.15
N VAL A 150 -4.99 -14.21 -2.31
CA VAL A 150 -3.91 -13.24 -2.56
C VAL A 150 -2.63 -13.78 -1.96
N PRO A 151 -1.55 -14.02 -2.71
CA PRO A 151 -0.26 -14.36 -2.14
C PRO A 151 0.30 -13.17 -1.35
N LEU A 152 0.79 -13.42 -0.15
CA LEU A 152 1.29 -12.39 0.77
C LEU A 152 2.70 -12.73 1.22
N THR A 153 3.67 -11.93 0.80
CA THR A 153 5.06 -12.02 1.26
C THR A 153 5.35 -10.94 2.29
N PHE A 154 5.56 -11.33 3.54
CA PHE A 154 5.89 -10.42 4.65
C PHE A 154 7.38 -10.49 4.97
N ILE A 155 8.04 -9.33 5.08
CA ILE A 155 9.44 -9.19 5.50
C ILE A 155 9.51 -8.07 6.53
N ARG A 156 9.73 -8.41 7.82
CA ARG A 156 9.75 -7.47 8.94
C ARG A 156 8.59 -6.47 8.91
N ALA A 157 7.41 -6.98 8.57
CA ALA A 157 6.28 -6.19 8.16
C ALA A 157 5.66 -5.35 9.31
N PRO A 158 5.10 -4.18 9.00
CA PRO A 158 4.21 -3.46 9.89
C PRO A 158 2.86 -4.16 9.99
N ARG A 159 2.11 -3.88 11.06
CA ARG A 159 0.72 -4.31 11.22
C ARG A 159 -0.20 -3.08 11.25
N ILE A 160 -1.30 -3.15 10.53
CA ILE A 160 -2.39 -2.17 10.65
C ILE A 160 -3.19 -2.55 11.88
N GLU A 161 -3.19 -1.68 12.91
CA GLU A 161 -3.89 -1.91 14.19
C GLU A 161 -5.28 -1.28 14.22
N ALA A 162 -5.45 -0.15 13.53
CA ALA A 162 -6.74 0.51 13.41
C ALA A 162 -6.84 1.27 12.09
N THR A 163 -8.07 1.41 11.61
CA THR A 163 -8.42 2.18 10.42
C THR A 163 -9.33 3.34 10.82
N GLY A 164 -9.05 4.52 10.28
CA GLY A 164 -9.88 5.71 10.45
C GLY A 164 -11.04 5.79 9.45
N PRO A 165 -11.82 6.86 9.49
CA PRO A 165 -12.96 7.06 8.61
C PRO A 165 -12.57 7.03 7.12
N GLY A 166 -13.38 6.36 6.29
CA GLY A 166 -13.17 6.28 4.85
C GLY A 166 -12.00 5.38 4.41
N VAL A 167 -11.44 4.58 5.32
CA VAL A 167 -10.47 3.54 5.00
C VAL A 167 -11.20 2.22 4.78
N GLU A 168 -10.96 1.60 3.63
CA GLU A 168 -11.57 0.34 3.21
C GLU A 168 -10.51 -0.76 3.19
N PRO A 169 -10.75 -1.96 3.74
CA PRO A 169 -9.86 -3.09 3.56
C PRO A 169 -9.90 -3.55 2.10
N LEU A 170 -8.73 -3.80 1.50
CA LEU A 170 -8.60 -4.43 0.19
C LEU A 170 -8.18 -5.89 0.30
N VAL A 171 -7.32 -6.19 1.28
CA VAL A 171 -6.88 -7.55 1.56
C VAL A 171 -6.90 -7.78 3.06
N THR A 172 -7.46 -8.91 3.47
CA THR A 172 -7.46 -9.37 4.86
C THR A 172 -6.69 -10.67 5.03
N LEU A 173 -6.08 -10.85 6.19
CA LEU A 173 -5.46 -12.09 6.65
C LEU A 173 -5.98 -12.38 8.06
N ASN A 174 -6.68 -13.51 8.25
CA ASN A 174 -7.35 -13.85 9.51
C ASN A 174 -8.23 -12.68 10.02
N ASP A 175 -9.06 -12.15 9.12
CA ASP A 175 -9.97 -11.01 9.34
C ASP A 175 -9.30 -9.66 9.72
N ALA A 176 -7.96 -9.62 9.78
CA ALA A 176 -7.22 -8.39 9.98
C ALA A 176 -6.84 -7.74 8.64
N PRO A 177 -6.99 -6.42 8.47
CA PRO A 177 -6.59 -5.74 7.25
C PRO A 177 -5.07 -5.76 7.10
N VAL A 178 -4.59 -6.22 5.94
CA VAL A 178 -3.18 -6.21 5.55
C VAL A 178 -2.91 -5.36 4.32
N ALA A 179 -3.95 -4.99 3.57
CA ALA A 179 -3.93 -3.89 2.61
C ALA A 179 -5.22 -3.10 2.71
N VAL A 180 -5.12 -1.79 2.53
CA VAL A 180 -6.23 -0.84 2.67
C VAL A 180 -6.22 0.19 1.54
N ARG A 181 -7.40 0.77 1.29
CA ARG A 181 -7.60 1.93 0.42
C ARG A 181 -8.15 3.10 1.22
N HIS A 182 -7.67 4.28 0.93
CA HIS A 182 -8.29 5.54 1.33
C HIS A 182 -8.22 6.52 0.16
N ARG A 183 -9.38 6.87 -0.42
CA ARG A 183 -9.42 7.68 -1.66
C ARG A 183 -8.55 7.03 -2.77
N ASN A 184 -7.56 7.76 -3.29
CA ASN A 184 -6.61 7.28 -4.30
C ASN A 184 -5.32 6.68 -3.71
N GLN A 185 -5.25 6.50 -2.39
CA GLN A 185 -4.12 5.89 -1.71
C GLN A 185 -4.41 4.41 -1.43
N ILE A 186 -3.47 3.55 -1.78
CA ILE A 186 -3.46 2.12 -1.46
C ILE A 186 -2.22 1.86 -0.62
N ALA A 187 -2.37 1.11 0.46
CA ALA A 187 -1.23 0.74 1.30
C ALA A 187 -1.32 -0.72 1.71
N ALA A 188 -0.18 -1.43 1.61
CA ALA A 188 -0.06 -2.84 1.96
C ALA A 188 1.05 -3.04 3.00
N ALA A 189 0.80 -3.93 3.97
CA ALA A 189 1.79 -4.33 4.97
C ALA A 189 2.82 -5.32 4.42
N PHE A 190 2.55 -5.95 3.29
CA PHE A 190 3.35 -6.98 2.62
C PHE A 190 4.02 -6.45 1.35
N HIS A 191 4.74 -7.32 0.65
CA HIS A 191 5.55 -7.03 -0.53
C HIS A 191 4.93 -7.64 -1.79
N PRO A 192 3.94 -6.98 -2.45
CA PRO A 192 3.30 -7.50 -3.66
C PRO A 192 4.26 -7.55 -4.87
N GLU A 193 5.37 -6.82 -4.82
CA GLU A 193 6.41 -6.82 -5.84
C GLU A 193 7.17 -8.15 -5.94
N LEU A 194 7.10 -8.99 -4.89
CA LEU A 194 7.74 -10.29 -4.83
C LEU A 194 6.84 -11.46 -5.26
N ASP A 195 5.57 -11.19 -5.48
CA ASP A 195 4.56 -12.18 -5.87
C ASP A 195 4.04 -11.90 -7.27
N ASP A 196 3.37 -12.88 -7.91
CA ASP A 196 2.83 -12.73 -9.28
C ASP A 196 1.43 -12.11 -9.33
N ASP A 197 0.93 -11.57 -8.21
CA ASP A 197 -0.38 -10.94 -8.11
C ASP A 197 -0.31 -9.44 -8.48
N ASN A 198 -1.13 -9.04 -9.45
CA ASN A 198 -1.16 -7.67 -9.95
C ASN A 198 -2.33 -6.83 -9.40
N ARG A 199 -3.22 -7.40 -8.58
CA ARG A 199 -4.47 -6.73 -8.15
C ARG A 199 -4.23 -5.37 -7.47
N LEU A 200 -3.19 -5.22 -6.63
CA LEU A 200 -2.87 -3.93 -6.01
C LEU A 200 -2.35 -2.90 -7.03
N TYR A 201 -1.58 -3.33 -8.02
CA TYR A 201 -1.13 -2.46 -9.12
C TYR A 201 -2.28 -2.08 -10.04
N GLU A 202 -3.16 -3.03 -10.37
CA GLU A 202 -4.37 -2.75 -11.14
C GLU A 202 -5.30 -1.77 -10.41
N ALA A 203 -5.42 -1.91 -9.09
CA ALA A 203 -6.16 -0.97 -8.25
C ALA A 203 -5.53 0.43 -8.21
N LEU A 204 -4.19 0.55 -8.23
CA LEU A 204 -3.47 1.82 -8.40
C LEU A 204 -3.77 2.44 -9.77
N LEU A 205 -3.79 1.64 -10.83
CA LEU A 205 -3.96 2.09 -12.21
C LEU A 205 -5.44 2.36 -12.60
N ALA A 206 -6.40 1.83 -11.84
CA ALA A 206 -7.82 1.93 -12.15
C ALA A 206 -8.34 3.36 -12.31
N PRO A 207 -7.99 4.35 -11.45
CA PRO A 207 -8.40 5.73 -11.64
C PRO A 207 -7.79 6.37 -12.89
N LEU A 208 -6.60 5.95 -13.31
CA LEU A 208 -5.88 6.49 -14.47
C LEU A 208 -6.52 6.04 -15.80
N LYS A 209 -7.09 4.82 -15.84
CA LYS A 209 -7.77 4.28 -17.03
C LYS A 209 -9.09 5.00 -17.36
N ARG A 210 -9.66 5.74 -16.41
CA ARG A 210 -10.92 6.51 -16.59
C ARG A 210 -10.70 7.94 -17.07
N ALA A 211 -9.45 8.41 -17.04
CA ALA A 211 -9.09 9.77 -17.42
C ALA A 211 -8.74 9.92 -18.92
N TYR A 212 -8.73 8.81 -19.66
CA TYR A 212 -8.51 8.70 -21.10
C TYR A 212 -9.68 7.96 -21.76
#